data_b1ae2004de1df548548cb30c07f32b01
#
_entry.id   b1ae2004de1df548548cb30c07f32b01
#
_cell.length_a   1.000
_cell.length_b   1.000
_cell.length_c   1.000
_cell.angle_alpha   90.00
_cell.angle_beta   90.00
_cell.angle_gamma   90.00
#
_symmetry.space_group_name_H-M   'P 1'
#
loop_
_entity.id
_entity.type
_entity.pdbx_description
1 polymer ?
#
loop_
_entity_poly.entity_id
_entity_poly.type
_entity_poly.pdbx_seq_one_letter_code
_entity_poly.pdbx_strand_id
1 'polypeptide(L)'
;MTPHISAKKGEIAKTVIMPGDPLRAKYIAETFLDSGYKLVNSVRNMFMYTGTYQGKEITIAGSGMGCPSIGIYSYELFKFYDVDRIVRIGSAGSYLKELGLYEVVLATEAYANSDAFRKLALGKGGNTSLPSARLNEEIQNIANELGHKLTKGRVHSSDVFYSVVPLEERIKETQAVCVEMESYALFTNAEATGKEAACLLTISDNLITKEETSSQERQTAFVKMMEIALNLAK
;
A
#
# COMPACT_ATOMS: atom_id res chain seq x y z
N MET A 1 -15.94 -3.67 16.76
CA MET A 1 -15.46 -2.29 16.57
C MET A 1 -14.19 -2.11 17.36
N THR A 2 -13.23 -1.43 16.81
CA THR A 2 -11.96 -1.04 17.44
C THR A 2 -11.95 0.49 17.64
N PRO A 3 -10.95 1.09 18.30
CA PRO A 3 -10.91 2.54 18.47
C PRO A 3 -10.86 3.35 17.16
N HIS A 4 -10.40 2.74 16.06
CA HIS A 4 -10.17 3.44 14.79
C HIS A 4 -11.06 2.94 13.64
N ILE A 5 -11.75 1.80 13.81
CA ILE A 5 -12.62 1.20 12.79
C ILE A 5 -13.97 0.88 13.41
N SER A 6 -15.03 1.52 12.87
CA SER A 6 -16.41 1.35 13.34
C SER A 6 -17.19 0.21 12.65
N ALA A 7 -16.62 -0.41 11.62
CA ALA A 7 -17.21 -1.55 10.94
C ALA A 7 -17.58 -2.66 11.94
N LYS A 8 -18.66 -3.38 11.67
CA LYS A 8 -19.02 -4.57 12.41
C LYS A 8 -18.21 -5.77 11.93
N LYS A 9 -18.14 -6.79 12.77
CA LYS A 9 -17.51 -8.07 12.37
C LYS A 9 -18.26 -8.65 11.18
N GLY A 10 -17.54 -9.02 10.13
CA GLY A 10 -18.11 -9.53 8.88
C GLY A 10 -18.47 -8.45 7.83
N GLU A 11 -18.27 -7.16 8.13
CA GLU A 11 -18.45 -6.08 7.14
C GLU A 11 -17.18 -5.77 6.35
N ILE A 12 -16.03 -6.33 6.74
CA ILE A 12 -14.74 -6.18 6.05
C ILE A 12 -14.44 -7.48 5.31
N ALA A 13 -14.11 -7.38 4.03
CA ALA A 13 -13.71 -8.52 3.20
C ALA A 13 -12.35 -9.09 3.62
N LYS A 14 -12.09 -10.34 3.24
CA LYS A 14 -10.81 -11.04 3.49
C LYS A 14 -9.62 -10.41 2.77
N THR A 15 -9.88 -9.75 1.66
CA THR A 15 -8.91 -8.98 0.86
C THR A 15 -9.17 -7.51 1.01
N VAL A 16 -8.16 -6.75 1.42
CA VAL A 16 -8.23 -5.29 1.56
C VAL A 16 -7.19 -4.65 0.64
N ILE A 17 -7.63 -3.68 -0.16
CA ILE A 17 -6.75 -2.77 -0.90
C ILE A 17 -6.64 -1.47 -0.12
N MET A 18 -5.41 -1.01 0.09
CA MET A 18 -5.15 0.07 1.03
C MET A 18 -4.37 1.23 0.39
N PRO A 19 -5.05 2.23 -0.22
CA PRO A 19 -4.44 3.51 -0.57
C PRO A 19 -4.13 4.33 0.69
N GLY A 20 -3.11 5.20 0.61
CA GLY A 20 -2.80 6.15 1.68
C GLY A 20 -3.90 7.20 1.86
N ASP A 21 -4.41 7.72 0.75
CA ASP A 21 -5.42 8.77 0.71
C ASP A 21 -6.84 8.19 0.83
N PRO A 22 -7.64 8.61 1.86
CA PRO A 22 -9.03 8.19 2.00
C PRO A 22 -9.93 8.62 0.83
N LEU A 23 -9.64 9.73 0.16
CA LEU A 23 -10.37 10.17 -1.02
C LEU A 23 -10.07 9.30 -2.25
N ARG A 24 -8.84 8.74 -2.34
CA ARG A 24 -8.53 7.72 -3.35
C ARG A 24 -9.31 6.43 -3.04
N ALA A 25 -9.45 6.04 -1.77
CA ALA A 25 -10.29 4.91 -1.40
C ALA A 25 -11.74 5.12 -1.84
N LYS A 26 -12.28 6.32 -1.64
CA LYS A 26 -13.61 6.71 -2.11
C LYS A 26 -13.70 6.65 -3.63
N TYR A 27 -12.76 7.24 -4.34
CA TYR A 27 -12.70 7.24 -5.81
C TYR A 27 -12.71 5.81 -6.38
N ILE A 28 -11.89 4.93 -5.82
CA ILE A 28 -11.83 3.52 -6.27
C ILE A 28 -13.18 2.83 -6.04
N ALA A 29 -13.79 3.03 -4.88
CA ALA A 29 -15.09 2.42 -4.57
C ALA A 29 -16.18 2.92 -5.51
N GLU A 30 -16.26 4.22 -5.75
CA GLU A 30 -17.29 4.84 -6.61
C GLU A 30 -17.10 4.51 -8.11
N THR A 31 -15.85 4.28 -8.54
CA THR A 31 -15.52 4.10 -9.96
C THR A 31 -15.53 2.64 -10.38
N PHE A 32 -15.06 1.73 -9.51
CA PHE A 32 -14.76 0.36 -9.90
C PHE A 32 -15.60 -0.72 -9.21
N LEU A 33 -16.13 -0.45 -8.00
CA LEU A 33 -16.95 -1.47 -7.34
C LEU A 33 -18.32 -1.60 -7.99
N ASP A 34 -18.85 -2.81 -7.96
CA ASP A 34 -20.21 -3.10 -8.40
C ASP A 34 -21.22 -2.29 -7.56
N SER A 35 -22.41 -2.05 -8.09
CA SER A 35 -23.47 -1.34 -7.37
C SER A 35 -23.80 -2.02 -6.04
N GLY A 36 -24.05 -1.21 -4.99
CA GLY A 36 -24.42 -1.72 -3.66
C GLY A 36 -23.27 -1.82 -2.66
N TYR A 37 -22.06 -1.33 -3.00
CA TYR A 37 -20.99 -1.16 -2.01
C TYR A 37 -21.42 -0.27 -0.85
N LYS A 38 -20.78 -0.46 0.31
CA LYS A 38 -21.14 0.23 1.55
C LYS A 38 -19.93 0.94 2.15
N LEU A 39 -20.15 2.17 2.64
CA LEU A 39 -19.20 2.83 3.54
C LEU A 39 -19.29 2.16 4.91
N VAL A 40 -18.27 1.41 5.31
CA VAL A 40 -18.25 0.63 6.57
C VAL A 40 -17.43 1.30 7.67
N ASN A 41 -16.61 2.30 7.32
CA ASN A 41 -15.88 3.13 8.28
C ASN A 41 -15.74 4.57 7.80
N SER A 42 -15.91 5.52 8.72
CA SER A 42 -15.61 6.95 8.52
C SER A 42 -14.95 7.59 9.74
N VAL A 43 -14.57 6.79 10.73
CA VAL A 43 -13.86 7.26 11.92
C VAL A 43 -12.56 7.95 11.50
N ARG A 44 -12.32 9.16 12.01
CA ARG A 44 -11.16 10.01 11.66
C ARG A 44 -11.03 10.31 10.16
N ASN A 45 -12.15 10.27 9.40
CA ASN A 45 -12.18 10.37 7.94
C ASN A 45 -11.36 9.28 7.22
N MET A 46 -11.01 8.20 7.90
CA MET A 46 -10.35 7.06 7.28
C MET A 46 -11.41 6.16 6.65
N PHE A 47 -11.85 6.53 5.46
CA PHE A 47 -12.94 5.87 4.76
C PHE A 47 -12.58 4.44 4.37
N MET A 48 -13.52 3.52 4.63
CA MET A 48 -13.43 2.13 4.19
C MET A 48 -14.76 1.74 3.51
N TYR A 49 -14.65 1.14 2.34
CA TYR A 49 -15.77 0.70 1.52
C TYR A 49 -15.67 -0.79 1.26
N THR A 50 -16.73 -1.53 1.53
CA THR A 50 -16.83 -2.96 1.19
C THR A 50 -17.89 -3.16 0.13
N GLY A 51 -17.57 -3.93 -0.88
CA GLY A 51 -18.46 -4.28 -1.99
C GLY A 51 -17.88 -5.43 -2.79
N THR A 52 -18.31 -5.55 -4.03
CA THR A 52 -17.78 -6.53 -4.98
C THR A 52 -17.11 -5.83 -6.17
N TYR A 53 -16.14 -6.51 -6.73
CA TYR A 53 -15.55 -6.20 -8.03
C TYR A 53 -15.70 -7.42 -8.92
N GLN A 54 -16.46 -7.30 -10.00
CA GLN A 54 -16.83 -8.41 -10.88
C GLN A 54 -17.46 -9.59 -10.09
N GLY A 55 -18.33 -9.26 -9.13
CA GLY A 55 -19.03 -10.23 -8.30
C GLY A 55 -18.22 -10.84 -7.16
N LYS A 56 -16.95 -10.46 -6.98
CA LYS A 56 -16.05 -10.96 -5.92
C LYS A 56 -15.82 -9.92 -4.84
N GLU A 57 -15.84 -10.36 -3.58
CA GLU A 57 -15.82 -9.46 -2.42
C GLU A 57 -14.45 -8.81 -2.19
N ILE A 58 -14.46 -7.51 -1.88
CA ILE A 58 -13.25 -6.73 -1.58
C ILE A 58 -13.58 -5.53 -0.70
N THR A 59 -12.61 -5.10 0.12
CA THR A 59 -12.67 -3.85 0.87
C THR A 59 -11.60 -2.88 0.38
N ILE A 60 -11.97 -1.62 0.19
CA ILE A 60 -11.05 -0.53 -0.13
C ILE A 60 -10.94 0.36 1.12
N ALA A 61 -9.75 0.51 1.68
CA ALA A 61 -9.55 1.17 2.98
C ALA A 61 -8.43 2.22 2.91
N GLY A 62 -8.68 3.44 3.32
CA GLY A 62 -7.63 4.43 3.52
C GLY A 62 -6.66 4.03 4.65
N SER A 63 -5.38 4.33 4.53
CA SER A 63 -4.37 4.05 5.57
C SER A 63 -3.82 5.29 6.26
N GLY A 64 -4.01 6.47 5.68
CA GLY A 64 -3.25 7.66 6.04
C GLY A 64 -1.79 7.55 5.59
N MET A 65 -0.95 8.47 6.04
CA MET A 65 0.47 8.55 5.70
C MET A 65 1.34 8.11 6.86
N GLY A 66 2.41 7.40 6.53
CA GLY A 66 3.48 7.00 7.44
C GLY A 66 3.23 5.68 8.18
N CYS A 67 4.33 5.07 8.59
CA CYS A 67 4.33 3.80 9.32
C CYS A 67 3.39 3.76 10.53
N PRO A 68 3.31 4.79 11.40
CA PRO A 68 2.40 4.76 12.53
C PRO A 68 0.93 4.69 12.12
N SER A 69 0.53 5.39 11.04
CA SER A 69 -0.86 5.41 10.58
C SER A 69 -1.28 4.06 10.01
N ILE A 70 -0.60 3.58 8.97
CA ILE A 70 -0.92 2.27 8.39
C ILE A 70 -0.75 1.15 9.42
N GLY A 71 0.19 1.32 10.37
CA GLY A 71 0.42 0.40 11.47
C GLY A 71 -0.82 0.17 12.32
N ILE A 72 -1.58 1.23 12.63
CA ILE A 72 -2.85 1.11 13.37
C ILE A 72 -3.87 0.31 12.55
N TYR A 73 -4.17 0.78 11.34
CA TYR A 73 -5.27 0.21 10.54
C TYR A 73 -4.98 -1.21 10.08
N SER A 74 -3.76 -1.51 9.62
CA SER A 74 -3.40 -2.86 9.18
C SER A 74 -3.42 -3.86 10.34
N TYR A 75 -2.94 -3.48 11.52
CA TYR A 75 -2.99 -4.35 12.70
C TYR A 75 -4.43 -4.64 13.12
N GLU A 76 -5.29 -3.60 13.19
CA GLU A 76 -6.70 -3.80 13.55
C GLU A 76 -7.42 -4.68 12.53
N LEU A 77 -7.22 -4.47 11.24
CA LEU A 77 -7.81 -5.29 10.18
C LEU A 77 -7.38 -6.75 10.27
N PHE A 78 -6.09 -7.02 10.43
CA PHE A 78 -5.60 -8.38 10.58
C PHE A 78 -6.06 -9.07 11.86
N LYS A 79 -5.98 -8.36 13.00
CA LYS A 79 -6.19 -8.96 14.31
C LYS A 79 -7.64 -9.08 14.73
N PHE A 80 -8.48 -8.10 14.36
CA PHE A 80 -9.84 -7.99 14.90
C PHE A 80 -10.95 -8.14 13.86
N TYR A 81 -10.62 -7.97 12.56
CA TYR A 81 -11.58 -8.08 11.46
C TYR A 81 -11.38 -9.30 10.59
N ASP A 82 -10.45 -10.19 10.96
CA ASP A 82 -10.19 -11.45 10.27
C ASP A 82 -9.82 -11.27 8.79
N VAL A 83 -9.13 -10.17 8.48
CA VAL A 83 -8.57 -9.92 7.15
C VAL A 83 -7.40 -10.87 6.93
N ASP A 84 -7.34 -11.52 5.78
CA ASP A 84 -6.28 -12.46 5.44
C ASP A 84 -5.12 -11.79 4.70
N ARG A 85 -5.43 -10.78 3.89
CA ARG A 85 -4.42 -10.11 3.10
C ARG A 85 -4.72 -8.63 2.86
N ILE A 86 -3.68 -7.81 2.92
CA ILE A 86 -3.73 -6.38 2.62
C ILE A 86 -2.72 -6.06 1.53
N VAL A 87 -3.19 -5.39 0.47
CA VAL A 87 -2.34 -4.87 -0.60
C VAL A 87 -2.36 -3.35 -0.54
N ARG A 88 -1.22 -2.77 -0.17
CA ARG A 88 -1.03 -1.34 -0.28
C ARG A 88 -0.94 -0.94 -1.75
N ILE A 89 -1.67 0.12 -2.11
CA ILE A 89 -1.59 0.79 -3.41
C ILE A 89 -1.24 2.26 -3.20
N GLY A 90 -0.02 2.65 -3.51
CA GLY A 90 0.50 3.96 -3.17
C GLY A 90 1.12 4.71 -4.33
N SER A 91 1.46 5.99 -4.08
CA SER A 91 2.39 6.76 -4.89
C SER A 91 3.80 6.65 -4.33
N ALA A 92 4.82 6.79 -5.18
CA ALA A 92 6.21 6.77 -4.78
C ALA A 92 7.07 7.72 -5.63
N GLY A 93 8.11 8.26 -5.02
CA GLY A 93 9.15 9.00 -5.71
C GLY A 93 10.25 8.07 -6.23
N SER A 94 10.55 8.13 -7.52
CA SER A 94 11.60 7.30 -8.12
C SER A 94 13.00 7.74 -7.69
N TYR A 95 13.86 6.76 -7.39
CA TYR A 95 15.30 6.92 -7.18
C TYR A 95 16.13 6.57 -8.43
N LEU A 96 15.48 6.14 -9.51
CA LEU A 96 16.12 5.75 -10.76
C LEU A 96 15.69 6.69 -11.88
N LYS A 97 16.67 7.17 -12.67
CA LYS A 97 16.39 8.07 -13.79
C LYS A 97 15.44 7.44 -14.82
N GLU A 98 15.62 6.16 -15.09
CA GLU A 98 14.89 5.38 -16.09
C GLU A 98 13.51 4.89 -15.64
N LEU A 99 13.18 5.00 -14.35
CA LEU A 99 11.87 4.62 -13.81
C LEU A 99 10.96 5.85 -13.84
N GLY A 100 10.19 5.97 -14.91
CA GLY A 100 9.40 7.16 -15.23
C GLY A 100 8.05 7.25 -14.53
N LEU A 101 7.37 8.38 -14.73
CA LEU A 101 6.03 8.60 -14.19
C LEU A 101 5.05 7.53 -14.70
N TYR A 102 4.07 7.18 -13.86
CA TYR A 102 3.03 6.18 -14.10
C TYR A 102 3.53 4.73 -14.24
N GLU A 103 4.83 4.47 -14.13
CA GLU A 103 5.32 3.10 -14.02
C GLU A 103 4.92 2.50 -12.67
N VAL A 104 4.65 1.18 -12.67
CA VAL A 104 4.20 0.47 -11.47
C VAL A 104 5.33 -0.39 -10.92
N VAL A 105 5.60 -0.19 -9.62
CA VAL A 105 6.60 -0.96 -8.86
C VAL A 105 5.89 -1.98 -7.97
N LEU A 106 6.35 -3.24 -8.01
CA LEU A 106 6.02 -4.27 -7.03
C LEU A 106 7.17 -4.38 -6.03
N ALA A 107 6.91 -4.06 -4.78
CA ALA A 107 7.92 -4.11 -3.73
C ALA A 107 8.37 -5.56 -3.45
N THR A 108 9.67 -5.81 -3.51
CA THR A 108 10.29 -7.10 -3.12
C THR A 108 10.74 -7.10 -1.67
N GLU A 109 10.99 -5.94 -1.10
CA GLU A 109 11.23 -5.69 0.31
C GLU A 109 11.05 -4.21 0.62
N ALA A 110 10.81 -3.89 1.88
CA ALA A 110 10.76 -2.53 2.39
C ALA A 110 11.92 -2.29 3.34
N TYR A 111 12.70 -1.23 3.10
CA TYR A 111 13.77 -0.77 3.97
C TYR A 111 13.32 0.51 4.70
N ALA A 112 13.54 0.59 6.01
CA ALA A 112 13.31 1.78 6.80
C ALA A 112 14.62 2.28 7.45
N ASN A 113 14.76 3.60 7.62
CA ASN A 113 15.93 4.19 8.27
C ASN A 113 16.02 3.81 9.77
N SER A 114 14.88 3.48 10.39
CA SER A 114 14.79 3.06 11.78
C SER A 114 14.06 1.72 11.91
N ASP A 115 14.55 0.85 12.78
CA ASP A 115 13.90 -0.41 13.12
C ASP A 115 12.93 -0.32 14.31
N ALA A 116 12.64 0.89 14.78
CA ALA A 116 11.82 1.13 15.97
C ALA A 116 10.41 0.51 15.82
N PHE A 117 9.75 0.69 14.67
CA PHE A 117 8.44 0.10 14.44
C PHE A 117 8.48 -1.43 14.59
N ARG A 118 9.46 -2.08 13.96
CA ARG A 118 9.59 -3.54 13.98
C ARG A 118 9.93 -4.07 15.39
N LYS A 119 10.80 -3.39 16.11
CA LYS A 119 11.11 -3.73 17.52
C LYS A 119 9.87 -3.66 18.40
N LEU A 120 9.06 -2.62 18.27
CA LEU A 120 7.88 -2.41 19.11
C LEU A 120 6.71 -3.32 18.72
N ALA A 121 6.50 -3.56 17.42
CA ALA A 121 5.36 -4.35 16.92
C ALA A 121 5.62 -5.84 16.92
N LEU A 122 6.88 -6.29 16.72
CA LEU A 122 7.23 -7.71 16.55
C LEU A 122 8.20 -8.24 17.61
N GLY A 123 8.82 -7.37 18.39
CA GLY A 123 9.89 -7.75 19.34
C GLY A 123 11.23 -8.10 18.68
N LYS A 124 11.38 -7.84 17.38
CA LYS A 124 12.58 -8.13 16.60
C LYS A 124 13.04 -6.86 15.87
N GLY A 125 14.33 -6.55 15.93
CA GLY A 125 14.93 -5.45 15.17
C GLY A 125 15.16 -5.79 13.69
N GLY A 126 15.72 -4.84 12.98
CA GLY A 126 16.11 -4.93 11.57
C GLY A 126 15.39 -3.91 10.68
N ASN A 127 16.14 -3.32 9.79
CA ASN A 127 15.67 -2.24 8.91
C ASN A 127 14.89 -2.74 7.68
N THR A 128 14.78 -4.06 7.49
CA THR A 128 14.11 -4.68 6.34
C THR A 128 12.89 -5.48 6.79
N SER A 129 11.79 -5.35 6.05
CA SER A 129 10.59 -6.16 6.20
C SER A 129 10.14 -6.68 4.83
N LEU A 130 9.60 -7.90 4.78
CA LEU A 130 9.33 -8.61 3.53
C LEU A 130 7.83 -8.71 3.25
N PRO A 131 7.41 -8.55 1.97
CA PRO A 131 6.06 -8.89 1.55
C PRO A 131 5.86 -10.42 1.52
N SER A 132 4.62 -10.84 1.37
CA SER A 132 4.29 -12.23 1.10
C SER A 132 4.74 -12.64 -0.31
N ALA A 133 5.62 -13.62 -0.42
CA ALA A 133 6.13 -14.10 -1.71
C ALA A 133 4.99 -14.63 -2.60
N ARG A 134 4.05 -15.41 -2.01
CA ARG A 134 2.89 -15.97 -2.70
C ARG A 134 1.97 -14.86 -3.25
N LEU A 135 1.72 -13.82 -2.45
CA LEU A 135 0.88 -12.70 -2.88
C LEU A 135 1.56 -11.87 -3.98
N ASN A 136 2.88 -11.67 -3.90
CA ASN A 136 3.65 -11.01 -4.95
C ASN A 136 3.63 -11.80 -6.27
N GLU A 137 3.67 -13.14 -6.21
CA GLU A 137 3.53 -13.99 -7.41
C GLU A 137 2.12 -13.88 -8.00
N GLU A 138 1.07 -13.91 -7.19
CA GLU A 138 -0.33 -13.72 -7.61
C GLU A 138 -0.49 -12.36 -8.32
N ILE A 139 0.04 -11.29 -7.74
CA ILE A 139 0.03 -9.93 -8.32
C ILE A 139 0.76 -9.90 -9.68
N GLN A 140 1.93 -10.54 -9.77
CA GLN A 140 2.68 -10.57 -11.02
C GLN A 140 1.92 -11.31 -12.13
N ASN A 141 1.24 -12.40 -11.80
CA ASN A 141 0.44 -13.17 -12.76
C ASN A 141 -0.74 -12.34 -13.26
N ILE A 142 -1.47 -11.67 -12.35
CA ILE A 142 -2.55 -10.74 -12.70
C ILE A 142 -2.04 -9.62 -13.62
N ALA A 143 -0.91 -9.01 -13.29
CA ALA A 143 -0.32 -7.96 -14.12
C ALA A 143 0.02 -8.47 -15.53
N ASN A 144 0.57 -9.68 -15.65
CA ASN A 144 0.87 -10.32 -16.95
C ASN A 144 -0.40 -10.57 -17.77
N GLU A 145 -1.48 -11.09 -17.14
CA GLU A 145 -2.78 -11.33 -17.76
C GLU A 145 -3.41 -10.03 -18.27
N LEU A 146 -3.24 -8.93 -17.54
CA LEU A 146 -3.72 -7.60 -17.94
C LEU A 146 -2.77 -6.88 -18.93
N GLY A 147 -1.62 -7.47 -19.28
CA GLY A 147 -0.63 -6.85 -20.16
C GLY A 147 0.15 -5.69 -19.51
N HIS A 148 0.18 -5.61 -18.17
CA HIS A 148 0.90 -4.57 -17.43
C HIS A 148 2.30 -5.03 -17.02
N LYS A 149 3.30 -4.21 -17.33
CA LYS A 149 4.67 -4.42 -16.85
C LYS A 149 4.82 -3.92 -15.42
N LEU A 150 5.48 -4.71 -14.57
CA LEU A 150 5.88 -4.31 -13.23
C LEU A 150 7.40 -4.23 -13.12
N THR A 151 7.89 -3.14 -12.52
CA THR A 151 9.27 -3.05 -12.05
C THR A 151 9.34 -3.65 -10.64
N LYS A 152 10.28 -4.57 -10.39
CA LYS A 152 10.48 -5.17 -9.07
C LYS A 152 11.68 -4.55 -8.39
N GLY A 153 11.57 -4.24 -7.10
CA GLY A 153 12.70 -3.71 -6.36
C GLY A 153 12.41 -3.50 -4.89
N ARG A 154 13.50 -3.24 -4.15
CA ARG A 154 13.44 -2.74 -2.78
C ARG A 154 12.82 -1.36 -2.78
N VAL A 155 11.96 -1.08 -1.82
CA VAL A 155 11.39 0.25 -1.60
C VAL A 155 11.92 0.85 -0.31
N HIS A 156 12.17 2.15 -0.30
CA HIS A 156 12.50 2.90 0.90
C HIS A 156 11.21 3.39 1.57
N SER A 157 10.93 2.89 2.76
CA SER A 157 9.81 3.32 3.59
C SER A 157 10.32 4.37 4.57
N SER A 158 10.30 5.64 4.15
CA SER A 158 10.89 6.76 4.90
C SER A 158 9.99 7.23 6.03
N ASP A 159 10.57 7.60 7.16
CA ASP A 159 9.84 8.22 8.29
C ASP A 159 9.55 9.70 8.07
N VAL A 160 10.22 10.35 7.10
CA VAL A 160 10.06 11.78 6.81
C VAL A 160 9.93 12.02 5.30
N PHE A 161 9.06 12.96 4.94
CA PHE A 161 8.96 13.42 3.55
C PHE A 161 10.06 14.43 3.21
N TYR A 162 10.30 15.37 4.12
CA TYR A 162 11.34 16.39 3.99
C TYR A 162 12.60 15.95 4.74
N SER A 163 13.59 15.43 4.02
CA SER A 163 14.84 14.95 4.59
C SER A 163 15.96 15.96 4.39
N VAL A 164 16.79 16.12 5.43
CA VAL A 164 18.06 16.88 5.36
C VAL A 164 19.19 16.04 4.77
N VAL A 165 19.03 14.71 4.70
CA VAL A 165 20.02 13.81 4.10
C VAL A 165 19.96 13.95 2.58
N PRO A 166 21.11 14.20 1.91
CA PRO A 166 21.18 14.32 0.46
C PRO A 166 20.61 13.10 -0.26
N LEU A 167 19.97 13.33 -1.42
CA LEU A 167 19.34 12.26 -2.19
C LEU A 167 20.31 11.13 -2.55
N GLU A 168 21.53 11.47 -2.97
CA GLU A 168 22.54 10.48 -3.35
C GLU A 168 22.95 9.57 -2.17
N GLU A 169 23.02 10.13 -0.96
CA GLU A 169 23.31 9.36 0.25
C GLU A 169 22.16 8.40 0.59
N ARG A 170 20.91 8.90 0.48
CA ARG A 170 19.72 8.05 0.69
C ARG A 170 19.65 6.89 -0.30
N ILE A 171 19.91 7.15 -1.57
CA ILE A 171 19.94 6.11 -2.60
C ILE A 171 21.05 5.08 -2.30
N LYS A 172 22.25 5.55 -1.95
CA LYS A 172 23.39 4.69 -1.62
C LYS A 172 23.12 3.84 -0.37
N GLU A 173 22.54 4.43 0.66
CA GLU A 173 22.20 3.72 1.91
C GLU A 173 21.11 2.67 1.70
N THR A 174 20.03 3.06 1.08
CA THR A 174 18.83 2.22 1.00
C THR A 174 18.90 1.18 -0.11
N GLN A 175 19.65 1.44 -1.19
CA GLN A 175 19.68 0.62 -2.40
C GLN A 175 18.27 0.38 -2.98
N ALA A 176 17.35 1.32 -2.75
CA ALA A 176 15.96 1.22 -3.17
C ALA A 176 15.74 1.81 -4.57
N VAL A 177 14.70 1.34 -5.27
CA VAL A 177 14.31 1.87 -6.57
C VAL A 177 13.38 3.09 -6.45
N CYS A 178 12.68 3.21 -5.33
CA CYS A 178 11.77 4.33 -5.05
C CYS A 178 11.55 4.50 -3.53
N VAL A 179 10.89 5.62 -3.14
CA VAL A 179 10.58 5.97 -1.76
C VAL A 179 9.07 6.16 -1.57
N GLU A 180 8.58 5.64 -0.47
CA GLU A 180 7.24 5.83 0.08
C GLU A 180 7.33 5.84 1.62
N MET A 181 6.25 5.67 2.40
CA MET A 181 6.29 5.87 3.85
C MET A 181 5.57 4.79 4.68
N GLU A 182 5.10 3.66 4.11
CA GLU A 182 4.14 2.77 4.79
C GLU A 182 4.46 1.27 4.72
N SER A 183 5.10 0.82 3.64
CA SER A 183 5.24 -0.62 3.34
C SER A 183 5.99 -1.40 4.43
N TYR A 184 6.97 -0.78 5.07
CA TYR A 184 7.72 -1.41 6.16
C TYR A 184 6.84 -1.80 7.34
N ALA A 185 5.92 -0.91 7.76
CA ALA A 185 5.00 -1.18 8.86
C ALA A 185 3.94 -2.21 8.47
N LEU A 186 3.41 -2.14 7.25
CA LEU A 186 2.44 -3.11 6.75
C LEU A 186 3.02 -4.53 6.74
N PHE A 187 4.21 -4.72 6.18
CA PHE A 187 4.87 -6.03 6.12
C PHE A 187 5.22 -6.55 7.51
N THR A 188 5.66 -5.66 8.41
CA THR A 188 5.92 -6.02 9.82
C THR A 188 4.65 -6.52 10.52
N ASN A 189 3.51 -5.85 10.34
CA ASN A 189 2.24 -6.27 10.93
C ASN A 189 1.73 -7.59 10.33
N ALA A 190 1.92 -7.82 9.03
CA ALA A 190 1.60 -9.09 8.40
C ALA A 190 2.43 -10.24 9.02
N GLU A 191 3.74 -10.04 9.19
CA GLU A 191 4.62 -11.01 9.87
C GLU A 191 4.15 -11.26 11.31
N ALA A 192 3.86 -10.20 12.07
CA ALA A 192 3.44 -10.30 13.48
C ALA A 192 2.09 -11.03 13.68
N THR A 193 1.23 -11.01 12.68
CA THR A 193 -0.11 -11.61 12.74
C THR A 193 -0.25 -12.90 11.94
N GLY A 194 0.81 -13.33 11.23
CA GLY A 194 0.78 -14.50 10.36
C GLY A 194 -0.14 -14.32 9.12
N LYS A 195 -0.29 -13.10 8.67
CA LYS A 195 -1.13 -12.71 7.53
C LYS A 195 -0.30 -12.32 6.32
N GLU A 196 -0.95 -11.97 5.20
CA GLU A 196 -0.27 -11.63 3.96
C GLU A 196 -0.33 -10.14 3.65
N ALA A 197 0.79 -9.60 3.16
CA ALA A 197 0.85 -8.23 2.66
C ALA A 197 1.70 -8.11 1.40
N ALA A 198 1.32 -7.16 0.55
CA ALA A 198 2.08 -6.74 -0.62
C ALA A 198 1.98 -5.22 -0.81
N CYS A 199 2.82 -4.67 -1.67
CA CYS A 199 2.81 -3.24 -1.98
C CYS A 199 3.04 -3.02 -3.47
N LEU A 200 2.08 -2.37 -4.11
CA LEU A 200 2.14 -1.82 -5.46
C LEU A 200 2.25 -0.30 -5.37
N LEU A 201 3.14 0.29 -6.14
CA LEU A 201 3.38 1.73 -6.13
C LEU A 201 3.39 2.26 -7.56
N THR A 202 2.66 3.33 -7.80
CA THR A 202 2.80 4.08 -9.04
C THR A 202 3.78 5.23 -8.82
N ILE A 203 4.75 5.37 -9.72
CA ILE A 203 5.70 6.50 -9.69
C ILE A 203 4.94 7.78 -9.97
N SER A 204 4.90 8.66 -8.98
CA SER A 204 4.24 9.96 -9.02
C SER A 204 5.20 11.11 -9.28
N ASP A 205 6.46 10.91 -8.94
CA ASP A 205 7.54 11.87 -9.13
C ASP A 205 8.88 11.15 -9.32
N ASN A 206 9.76 11.74 -10.11
CA ASN A 206 11.12 11.25 -10.29
C ASN A 206 12.09 12.24 -9.63
N LEU A 207 12.72 11.80 -8.54
CA LEU A 207 13.59 12.66 -7.74
C LEU A 207 14.91 13.03 -8.44
N ILE A 208 15.27 12.32 -9.52
CA ILE A 208 16.46 12.58 -10.33
C ILE A 208 16.12 13.59 -11.46
N THR A 209 15.06 13.34 -12.25
CA THR A 209 14.68 14.20 -13.38
C THR A 209 13.86 15.41 -12.98
N LYS A 210 13.30 15.42 -11.76
CA LYS A 210 12.41 16.45 -11.21
C LYS A 210 11.04 16.56 -11.89
N GLU A 211 10.65 15.51 -12.60
CA GLU A 211 9.29 15.38 -13.13
C GLU A 211 8.33 14.96 -12.01
N GLU A 212 7.12 15.50 -12.01
CA GLU A 212 6.10 15.16 -11.00
C GLU A 212 4.68 15.21 -11.57
N THR A 213 3.78 14.46 -10.98
CA THR A 213 2.35 14.49 -11.24
C THR A 213 1.64 15.45 -10.29
N SER A 214 0.51 16.00 -10.71
CA SER A 214 -0.36 16.82 -9.87
C SER A 214 -1.02 15.98 -8.74
N SER A 215 -1.50 16.67 -7.70
CA SER A 215 -2.26 16.01 -6.62
C SER A 215 -3.54 15.34 -7.13
N GLN A 216 -4.19 15.89 -8.14
CA GLN A 216 -5.39 15.31 -8.75
C GLN A 216 -5.06 14.01 -9.49
N GLU A 217 -3.98 13.99 -10.28
CA GLU A 217 -3.52 12.78 -10.97
C GLU A 217 -3.17 11.68 -9.98
N ARG A 218 -2.53 12.01 -8.84
CA ARG A 218 -2.23 11.04 -7.78
C ARG A 218 -3.49 10.38 -7.22
N GLN A 219 -4.62 11.08 -7.21
CA GLN A 219 -5.89 10.54 -6.74
C GLN A 219 -6.56 9.62 -7.77
N THR A 220 -6.54 9.95 -9.07
CA THR A 220 -7.43 9.36 -10.08
C THR A 220 -6.73 8.68 -11.26
N ALA A 221 -5.46 9.00 -11.55
CA ALA A 221 -4.80 8.56 -12.79
C ALA A 221 -3.99 7.25 -12.68
N PHE A 222 -3.86 6.66 -11.49
CA PHE A 222 -3.05 5.46 -11.28
C PHE A 222 -3.82 4.16 -11.56
N VAL A 223 -4.56 4.14 -12.66
CA VAL A 223 -5.53 3.08 -13.02
C VAL A 223 -4.89 1.70 -13.14
N LYS A 224 -3.71 1.59 -13.77
CA LYS A 224 -3.01 0.28 -13.92
C LYS A 224 -2.80 -0.43 -12.57
N MET A 225 -2.30 0.30 -11.57
CA MET A 225 -2.11 -0.24 -10.23
C MET A 225 -3.43 -0.63 -9.58
N MET A 226 -4.48 0.19 -9.75
CA MET A 226 -5.81 -0.07 -9.19
C MET A 226 -6.43 -1.33 -9.82
N GLU A 227 -6.35 -1.48 -11.15
CA GLU A 227 -6.86 -2.67 -11.86
C GLU A 227 -6.17 -3.94 -11.41
N ILE A 228 -4.84 -3.94 -11.31
CA ILE A 228 -4.09 -5.11 -10.82
C ILE A 228 -4.57 -5.49 -9.43
N ALA A 229 -4.67 -4.51 -8.52
CA ALA A 229 -5.06 -4.76 -7.14
C ALA A 229 -6.53 -5.23 -7.01
N LEU A 230 -7.45 -4.65 -7.77
CA LEU A 230 -8.88 -5.04 -7.77
C LEU A 230 -9.10 -6.49 -8.24
N ASN A 231 -8.28 -6.98 -9.17
CA ASN A 231 -8.34 -8.37 -9.61
C ASN A 231 -7.91 -9.40 -8.53
N LEU A 232 -7.48 -8.94 -7.35
CA LEU A 232 -7.27 -9.79 -6.17
C LEU A 232 -8.56 -10.06 -5.38
N ALA A 233 -9.70 -9.49 -5.75
CA ALA A 233 -11.01 -9.78 -5.15
C ALA A 233 -11.34 -11.28 -5.14
N LYS A 234 -11.98 -11.77 -4.09
CA LYS A 234 -12.30 -13.21 -3.90
C LYS A 234 -13.77 -13.44 -3.59
#